data_7dbe64984da2dc6d35d29caca5125c4a
#
_entry.id   7dbe64984da2dc6d35d29caca5125c4a
#
_cell.length_a   1.000
_cell.length_b   1.000
_cell.length_c   1.000
_cell.angle_alpha   90.00
_cell.angle_beta   90.00
_cell.angle_gamma   90.00
#
_symmetry.space_group_name_H-M   'P 1'
#
loop_
_entity.id
_entity.type
_entity.pdbx_description
1 polymer ?
#
loop_
_entity_poly.entity_id
_entity_poly.type
_entity_poly.pdbx_seq_one_letter_code
_entity_poly.pdbx_strand_id
1 'polypeptide(L)'
;VNLLQPYVRFMINDDRTTNVDDLLIPQPANSGAKPAAKAAASNEKPLGIHIGQIAINDGSANFADFSLTPNFATAIQQLNGQIGTIDSRQAKPASVDIKGKVDRYAPVTIKGSVNPFDPMAALDIATSFKRVELTTLTPYSGKFAGFRIRKGRLNLDLHYVIIKGQLKAENKVVVEQLQLGEKVDSADAVDLPIRLAIALLKDSDGKISIELPVSGDLNNPQFSVMPIVWQTLRNLVVRAATAPFKFIGGLVTGGGSEDLGNVSFAAGSSELNKDAEGALNTLANALKERPTLRLEIEGTAAADSDGKFLAEQRLEREYQYNYYKMLQRRGDKVPAQASLLQVPEKEKAPLLEGIYRTRLKQQPPAEWKNLSDDERTAKLKDGVITFWSGSDVLLRQLGQDRASTIKDYLVDKGQLEDDRVYFIDAKLGQAEKDGRVITPMHLDAE
;
A
#
# COMPACT_ATOMS: atom_id res chain seq x y z
N VAL A 1 -2.78 17.18 48.28
CA VAL A 1 -3.12 18.38 47.47
C VAL A 1 -4.33 18.07 46.63
N ASN A 2 -5.36 18.93 46.63
CA ASN A 2 -6.52 18.84 45.78
C ASN A 2 -6.45 19.97 44.74
N LEU A 3 -6.45 19.58 43.46
CA LEU A 3 -6.55 20.49 42.33
C LEU A 3 -7.99 20.44 41.83
N LEU A 4 -8.69 21.56 41.93
CA LEU A 4 -10.06 21.72 41.45
C LEU A 4 -10.03 22.45 40.11
N GLN A 5 -10.54 21.81 39.06
CA GLN A 5 -10.59 22.34 37.71
C GLN A 5 -9.24 22.89 37.20
N PRO A 6 -8.12 22.14 37.37
CA PRO A 6 -6.86 22.60 36.82
C PRO A 6 -6.94 22.68 35.30
N TYR A 7 -6.36 23.74 34.74
CA TYR A 7 -6.38 24.02 33.32
C TYR A 7 -4.96 24.14 32.76
N VAL A 8 -4.71 23.42 31.67
CA VAL A 8 -3.47 23.49 30.90
C VAL A 8 -3.78 23.79 29.44
N ARG A 9 -2.99 24.65 28.81
CA ARG A 9 -3.10 24.96 27.39
C ARG A 9 -1.75 24.85 26.71
N PHE A 10 -1.71 24.08 25.63
CA PHE A 10 -0.56 23.98 24.74
C PHE A 10 -0.95 24.48 23.34
N MET A 11 -0.14 25.38 22.77
CA MET A 11 -0.43 25.97 21.46
C MET A 11 0.80 25.93 20.56
N ILE A 12 0.58 25.61 19.29
CA ILE A 12 1.53 25.84 18.20
C ILE A 12 1.06 27.12 17.48
N ASN A 13 1.91 28.11 17.38
CA ASN A 13 1.65 29.38 16.71
C ASN A 13 1.77 29.25 15.19
N ASP A 14 1.36 30.28 14.44
CA ASP A 14 1.48 30.34 12.98
C ASP A 14 2.90 30.18 12.48
N ASP A 15 3.88 30.68 13.23
CA ASP A 15 5.32 30.56 12.97
C ASP A 15 5.95 29.22 13.43
N ARG A 16 5.11 28.29 13.91
CA ARG A 16 5.49 26.98 14.48
C ARG A 16 6.24 27.03 15.80
N THR A 17 6.34 28.17 16.45
CA THR A 17 6.78 28.26 17.85
C THR A 17 5.67 27.75 18.77
N THR A 18 6.01 27.40 20.01
CA THR A 18 5.00 26.99 20.99
C THR A 18 4.87 28.02 22.11
N ASN A 19 3.73 28.04 22.78
CA ASN A 19 3.49 28.92 23.92
C ASN A 19 4.33 28.53 25.16
N VAL A 20 5.14 27.48 25.09
CA VAL A 20 6.03 27.02 26.18
C VAL A 20 7.53 27.13 25.83
N ASP A 21 7.85 27.52 24.61
CA ASP A 21 9.26 27.61 24.16
C ASP A 21 10.08 28.55 25.05
N ASP A 22 9.52 29.69 25.47
CA ASP A 22 10.17 30.65 26.35
C ASP A 22 10.44 30.10 27.77
N LEU A 23 9.69 29.06 28.17
CA LEU A 23 9.89 28.39 29.46
C LEU A 23 11.02 27.37 29.41
N LEU A 24 11.41 26.94 28.22
CA LEU A 24 12.42 25.91 27.97
C LEU A 24 13.80 26.51 27.59
N ILE A 25 13.86 27.83 27.36
CA ILE A 25 15.12 28.51 27.04
C ILE A 25 16.00 28.49 28.31
N PRO A 26 17.18 27.85 28.27
CA PRO A 26 18.12 27.99 29.36
C PRO A 26 18.46 29.48 29.50
N GLN A 27 18.20 30.08 30.63
CA GLN A 27 18.65 31.48 30.87
C GLN A 27 20.14 31.54 30.53
N PRO A 28 20.57 32.46 29.66
CA PRO A 28 21.99 32.61 29.40
C PRO A 28 22.66 32.87 30.73
N ALA A 29 23.57 32.00 31.12
CA ALA A 29 24.45 32.28 32.26
C ALA A 29 25.05 33.68 32.01
N ASN A 30 24.73 34.63 32.86
CA ASN A 30 25.14 36.04 32.77
C ASN A 30 26.63 36.11 32.35
N SER A 31 26.88 36.32 31.07
CA SER A 31 28.20 36.59 30.51
C SER A 31 28.59 38.04 30.83
N GLY A 32 28.87 38.32 32.08
CA GLY A 32 29.22 39.68 32.48
C GLY A 32 29.60 39.87 33.95
N ALA A 33 29.55 38.83 34.77
CA ALA A 33 30.06 38.95 36.15
C ALA A 33 31.53 38.51 36.21
N LYS A 34 32.44 39.44 36.56
CA LYS A 34 33.80 39.17 37.05
C LYS A 34 33.78 37.98 38.02
N PRO A 35 34.83 37.16 38.08
CA PRO A 35 34.92 36.07 39.04
C PRO A 35 34.83 36.62 40.45
N ALA A 36 33.62 36.62 40.98
CA ALA A 36 33.42 36.83 42.40
C ALA A 36 34.02 35.61 43.16
N ALA A 37 34.78 35.89 44.15
CA ALA A 37 35.42 34.92 45.00
C ALA A 37 34.52 33.71 45.29
N LYS A 38 35.18 32.51 45.36
CA LYS A 38 34.62 31.29 45.88
C LYS A 38 33.67 31.56 47.04
N ALA A 39 32.37 31.60 46.74
CA ALA A 39 31.37 31.47 47.78
C ALA A 39 31.55 30.08 48.38
N ALA A 40 31.80 30.01 49.63
CA ALA A 40 31.87 28.80 50.41
C ALA A 40 30.67 27.97 50.13
N ALA A 41 30.84 26.68 49.78
CA ALA A 41 29.81 25.74 49.66
C ALA A 41 28.91 25.79 50.90
N SER A 42 27.76 26.43 50.85
CA SER A 42 26.75 26.34 51.88
C SER A 42 26.34 24.89 52.00
N ASN A 43 26.64 24.27 53.11
CA ASN A 43 26.23 22.92 53.49
C ASN A 43 24.71 22.87 53.78
N GLU A 44 23.91 23.68 53.14
CA GLU A 44 22.45 23.63 53.25
C GLU A 44 21.95 22.44 52.45
N LYS A 45 21.45 21.44 53.17
CA LYS A 45 20.74 20.31 52.56
C LYS A 45 19.61 20.86 51.74
N PRO A 46 19.45 20.45 50.47
CA PRO A 46 18.35 20.91 49.62
C PRO A 46 17.02 20.68 50.33
N LEU A 47 16.12 21.66 50.24
CA LEU A 47 14.80 21.61 50.86
C LEU A 47 14.08 20.38 50.37
N GLY A 48 13.69 19.46 51.26
CA GLY A 48 12.94 18.27 50.90
C GLY A 48 11.46 18.61 50.63
N ILE A 49 10.98 18.24 49.46
CA ILE A 49 9.58 18.37 49.10
C ILE A 49 8.92 17.00 49.26
N HIS A 50 7.86 16.92 50.10
CA HIS A 50 7.06 15.73 50.29
C HIS A 50 5.60 16.09 50.09
N ILE A 51 4.95 15.42 49.09
CA ILE A 51 3.54 15.55 48.78
C ILE A 51 2.94 14.15 48.86
N GLY A 52 2.08 13.88 49.82
CA GLY A 52 1.48 12.56 50.03
C GLY A 52 0.62 12.08 48.84
N GLN A 53 -0.13 12.99 48.25
CA GLN A 53 -0.97 12.69 47.08
C GLN A 53 -1.45 14.00 46.43
N ILE A 54 -1.62 13.94 45.08
CA ILE A 54 -2.32 14.98 44.32
C ILE A 54 -3.57 14.37 43.74
N ALA A 55 -4.75 14.93 44.12
CA ALA A 55 -6.03 14.58 43.50
C ALA A 55 -6.37 15.64 42.46
N ILE A 56 -6.78 15.22 41.29
CA ILE A 56 -7.23 16.03 40.17
C ILE A 56 -8.72 15.85 40.04
N ASN A 57 -9.50 16.94 40.08
CA ASN A 57 -10.94 16.93 39.98
C ASN A 57 -11.36 17.88 38.84
N ASP A 58 -12.05 17.34 37.85
CA ASP A 58 -12.63 18.06 36.71
C ASP A 58 -11.61 18.97 35.98
N GLY A 59 -10.40 18.49 35.80
CA GLY A 59 -9.34 19.19 35.06
C GLY A 59 -9.58 19.22 33.55
N SER A 60 -8.85 20.09 32.85
CA SER A 60 -8.86 20.15 31.41
C SER A 60 -7.48 20.48 30.81
N ALA A 61 -7.22 19.93 29.62
CA ALA A 61 -6.02 20.19 28.83
C ALA A 61 -6.43 20.53 27.40
N ASN A 62 -6.08 21.70 26.92
CA ASN A 62 -6.42 22.16 25.57
C ASN A 62 -5.18 22.18 24.68
N PHE A 63 -5.33 21.71 23.45
CA PHE A 63 -4.32 21.79 22.42
C PHE A 63 -4.86 22.55 21.22
N ALA A 64 -4.06 23.45 20.64
CA ALA A 64 -4.38 24.16 19.42
C ALA A 64 -3.15 24.25 18.52
N ASP A 65 -3.36 24.11 17.19
CA ASP A 65 -2.34 24.32 16.17
C ASP A 65 -2.84 25.36 15.16
N PHE A 66 -2.28 26.56 15.24
CA PHE A 66 -2.60 27.69 14.36
C PHE A 66 -1.78 27.69 13.07
N SER A 67 -0.78 26.82 12.93
CA SER A 67 0.01 26.69 11.69
C SER A 67 -0.74 25.97 10.55
N LEU A 68 -1.98 25.56 10.82
CA LEU A 68 -2.87 24.90 9.88
C LEU A 68 -4.00 25.80 9.39
N THR A 69 -4.50 25.57 8.19
CA THR A 69 -5.69 26.23 7.65
C THR A 69 -6.70 25.19 7.16
N PRO A 70 -7.88 25.05 7.81
CA PRO A 70 -8.30 25.74 9.04
C PRO A 70 -7.48 25.29 10.26
N ASN A 71 -7.50 26.11 11.31
CA ASN A 71 -6.79 25.80 12.56
C ASN A 71 -7.32 24.51 13.18
N PHE A 72 -6.42 23.77 13.83
CA PHE A 72 -6.79 22.61 14.62
C PHE A 72 -6.91 22.97 16.10
N ALA A 73 -7.94 22.42 16.76
CA ALA A 73 -8.07 22.49 18.21
C ALA A 73 -8.77 21.24 18.75
N THR A 74 -8.32 20.77 19.91
CA THR A 74 -8.93 19.67 20.65
C THR A 74 -8.75 19.89 22.15
N ALA A 75 -9.56 19.21 22.95
CA ALA A 75 -9.48 19.31 24.40
C ALA A 75 -9.67 17.95 25.06
N ILE A 76 -8.90 17.71 26.11
CA ILE A 76 -9.16 16.66 27.07
C ILE A 76 -9.87 17.32 28.24
N GLN A 77 -11.06 16.85 28.58
CA GLN A 77 -11.93 17.39 29.59
C GLN A 77 -12.27 16.34 30.65
N GLN A 78 -12.85 16.79 31.74
CA GLN A 78 -13.22 15.91 32.86
C GLN A 78 -12.06 15.03 33.31
N LEU A 79 -10.86 15.62 33.40
CA LEU A 79 -9.70 14.93 33.93
C LEU A 79 -9.91 14.72 35.43
N ASN A 80 -10.01 13.46 35.83
CA ASN A 80 -10.18 13.06 37.21
C ASN A 80 -9.21 11.93 37.52
N GLY A 81 -8.61 11.97 38.69
CA GLY A 81 -7.67 10.93 39.10
C GLY A 81 -6.71 11.39 40.16
N GLN A 82 -5.64 10.64 40.28
CA GLN A 82 -4.66 10.87 41.32
C GLN A 82 -3.22 10.61 40.86
N ILE A 83 -2.31 11.36 41.45
CA ILE A 83 -0.88 11.12 41.44
C ILE A 83 -0.47 10.76 42.84
N GLY A 84 0.24 9.66 43.01
CA GLY A 84 0.67 9.14 44.31
C GLY A 84 1.73 10.03 45.00
N THR A 85 2.37 9.49 45.98
CA THR A 85 3.35 10.22 46.80
C THR A 85 4.53 10.69 45.98
N ILE A 86 4.84 11.98 46.08
CA ILE A 86 6.00 12.63 45.52
C ILE A 86 6.96 13.00 46.64
N ASP A 87 8.19 12.49 46.63
CA ASP A 87 9.22 12.81 47.62
C ASP A 87 10.56 13.08 46.95
N SER A 88 11.04 14.32 47.03
CA SER A 88 12.30 14.73 46.45
C SER A 88 13.54 14.06 47.07
N ARG A 89 13.39 13.46 48.25
CA ARG A 89 14.47 12.76 48.97
C ARG A 89 14.55 11.27 48.63
N GLN A 90 13.48 10.73 47.99
CA GLN A 90 13.40 9.35 47.60
C GLN A 90 13.22 9.28 46.07
N ALA A 91 14.10 8.58 45.40
CA ALA A 91 14.00 8.37 43.94
C ALA A 91 12.91 7.36 43.55
N LYS A 92 11.76 7.34 44.27
CA LYS A 92 10.65 6.46 43.97
C LYS A 92 9.70 7.15 43.00
N PRO A 93 9.35 6.50 41.87
CA PRO A 93 8.33 7.02 40.99
C PRO A 93 6.98 7.13 41.68
N ALA A 94 6.25 8.24 41.45
CA ALA A 94 4.88 8.44 41.89
C ALA A 94 3.95 7.71 40.95
N SER A 95 2.94 7.00 41.46
CA SER A 95 1.91 6.38 40.65
C SER A 95 1.02 7.44 39.99
N VAL A 96 0.53 7.13 38.79
CA VAL A 96 -0.40 7.99 38.03
C VAL A 96 -1.62 7.16 37.64
N ASP A 97 -2.83 7.60 37.96
CA ASP A 97 -4.09 7.04 37.48
C ASP A 97 -5.07 8.20 37.20
N ILE A 98 -5.17 8.59 35.93
CA ILE A 98 -6.00 9.72 35.48
C ILE A 98 -6.89 9.25 34.35
N LYS A 99 -8.14 9.69 34.36
CA LYS A 99 -9.13 9.43 33.32
C LYS A 99 -9.75 10.74 32.87
N GLY A 100 -10.15 10.81 31.62
CA GLY A 100 -10.82 11.96 31.04
C GLY A 100 -11.50 11.62 29.74
N LYS A 101 -11.85 12.64 28.97
CA LYS A 101 -12.51 12.50 27.67
C LYS A 101 -11.95 13.50 26.67
N VAL A 102 -11.61 13.05 25.48
CA VAL A 102 -11.30 13.92 24.34
C VAL A 102 -12.61 14.39 23.75
N ASP A 103 -12.74 15.72 23.51
CA ASP A 103 -13.89 16.37 22.91
C ASP A 103 -15.23 15.92 23.52
N ARG A 104 -15.27 15.71 24.84
CA ARG A 104 -16.42 15.27 25.66
C ARG A 104 -16.84 13.80 25.52
N TYR A 105 -16.41 13.09 24.49
CA TYR A 105 -16.98 11.77 24.16
C TYR A 105 -15.99 10.63 24.21
N ALA A 106 -14.77 10.82 23.71
CA ALA A 106 -13.79 9.77 23.56
C ALA A 106 -13.01 9.53 24.86
N PRO A 107 -13.14 8.37 25.53
CA PRO A 107 -12.45 8.11 26.77
C PRO A 107 -10.92 8.15 26.59
N VAL A 108 -10.23 8.77 27.56
CA VAL A 108 -8.79 8.70 27.72
C VAL A 108 -8.44 8.21 29.12
N THR A 109 -7.41 7.35 29.19
CA THR A 109 -6.83 6.87 30.45
C THR A 109 -5.34 7.02 30.43
N ILE A 110 -4.75 7.48 31.52
CA ILE A 110 -3.32 7.62 31.72
C ILE A 110 -2.96 6.90 33.02
N LYS A 111 -2.15 5.86 32.91
CA LYS A 111 -1.77 5.02 34.04
C LYS A 111 -0.29 4.71 34.05
N GLY A 112 0.27 4.54 35.24
CA GLY A 112 1.66 4.11 35.40
C GLY A 112 2.36 4.79 36.55
N SER A 113 3.60 5.17 36.32
CA SER A 113 4.42 5.83 37.31
C SER A 113 5.46 6.73 36.66
N VAL A 114 5.82 7.80 37.34
CA VAL A 114 6.87 8.76 36.92
C VAL A 114 7.63 9.31 38.11
N ASN A 115 8.94 9.52 37.95
CA ASN A 115 9.67 10.36 38.89
C ASN A 115 9.51 11.83 38.50
N PRO A 116 8.71 12.64 39.22
CA PRO A 116 8.41 14.00 38.79
C PRO A 116 9.62 14.94 38.82
N PHE A 117 10.66 14.63 39.61
CA PHE A 117 11.89 15.43 39.70
C PHE A 117 12.93 15.04 38.66
N ASP A 118 12.85 13.83 38.14
CA ASP A 118 13.70 13.33 37.07
C ASP A 118 12.95 12.29 36.23
N PRO A 119 12.09 12.73 35.31
CA PRO A 119 11.36 11.81 34.43
C PRO A 119 12.27 10.98 33.52
N MET A 120 13.49 11.44 33.28
CA MET A 120 14.50 10.72 32.50
C MET A 120 15.09 9.53 33.25
N ALA A 121 15.12 9.59 34.59
CA ALA A 121 15.60 8.48 35.41
C ALA A 121 14.61 7.32 35.43
N ALA A 122 13.28 7.60 35.55
CA ALA A 122 12.26 6.60 35.61
C ALA A 122 10.89 7.15 35.21
N LEU A 123 10.34 6.58 34.13
CA LEU A 123 8.97 6.79 33.64
C LEU A 123 8.46 5.48 33.11
N ASP A 124 7.23 5.12 33.45
CA ASP A 124 6.48 4.00 32.88
C ASP A 124 5.03 4.45 32.79
N ILE A 125 4.61 4.94 31.62
CA ILE A 125 3.27 5.51 31.40
C ILE A 125 2.60 4.82 30.22
N ALA A 126 1.43 4.26 30.47
CA ALA A 126 0.50 3.78 29.47
C ALA A 126 -0.65 4.77 29.31
N THR A 127 -0.88 5.23 28.08
CA THR A 127 -1.99 6.13 27.72
C THR A 127 -2.85 5.47 26.65
N SER A 128 -4.16 5.49 26.86
CA SER A 128 -5.11 4.90 25.92
C SER A 128 -6.19 5.91 25.57
N PHE A 129 -6.38 6.14 24.27
CA PHE A 129 -7.47 6.92 23.70
C PHE A 129 -8.40 5.98 22.94
N LYS A 130 -9.70 6.07 23.17
CA LYS A 130 -10.67 5.18 22.51
C LYS A 130 -11.72 5.99 21.76
N ARG A 131 -11.93 5.59 20.50
CA ARG A 131 -13.00 6.14 19.62
C ARG A 131 -12.93 7.66 19.44
N VAL A 132 -11.72 8.20 19.30
CA VAL A 132 -11.55 9.62 18.94
C VAL A 132 -12.04 9.85 17.51
N GLU A 133 -12.89 10.85 17.29
CA GLU A 133 -13.40 11.18 15.96
C GLU A 133 -12.30 11.77 15.08
N LEU A 134 -12.03 11.10 13.95
CA LEU A 134 -10.97 11.52 13.02
C LEU A 134 -11.31 12.76 12.20
N THR A 135 -12.59 13.14 12.11
CA THR A 135 -13.02 14.33 11.38
C THR A 135 -12.39 15.61 11.92
N THR A 136 -12.06 15.64 13.22
CA THR A 136 -11.33 16.74 13.85
C THR A 136 -9.91 16.90 13.31
N LEU A 137 -9.30 15.82 12.77
CA LEU A 137 -7.97 15.82 12.18
C LEU A 137 -7.96 16.26 10.71
N THR A 138 -9.10 16.68 10.15
CA THR A 138 -9.20 17.17 8.76
C THR A 138 -8.19 18.26 8.41
N PRO A 139 -7.84 19.24 9.29
CA PRO A 139 -6.80 20.21 8.97
C PRO A 139 -5.44 19.57 8.61
N TYR A 140 -5.06 18.54 9.35
CA TYR A 140 -3.82 17.79 9.07
C TYR A 140 -3.93 16.95 7.79
N SER A 141 -5.02 16.19 7.61
CA SER A 141 -5.20 15.35 6.42
C SER A 141 -5.33 16.18 5.15
N GLY A 142 -6.02 17.33 5.19
CA GLY A 142 -6.11 18.26 4.08
C GLY A 142 -4.75 18.80 3.68
N LYS A 143 -3.96 19.26 4.64
CA LYS A 143 -2.62 19.82 4.38
C LYS A 143 -1.65 18.78 3.84
N PHE A 144 -1.53 17.61 4.47
CA PHE A 144 -0.46 16.65 4.18
C PHE A 144 -0.85 15.49 3.27
N ALA A 145 -2.12 15.09 3.27
CA ALA A 145 -2.63 14.02 2.42
C ALA A 145 -3.48 14.51 1.25
N GLY A 146 -3.90 15.79 1.24
CA GLY A 146 -4.72 16.36 0.18
C GLY A 146 -6.17 15.89 0.20
N PHE A 147 -6.69 15.43 1.33
CA PHE A 147 -8.07 14.97 1.48
C PHE A 147 -8.66 15.38 2.82
N ARG A 148 -9.95 15.70 2.83
CA ARG A 148 -10.74 15.80 4.07
C ARG A 148 -11.02 14.40 4.62
N ILE A 149 -11.24 14.30 5.92
CA ILE A 149 -11.76 13.08 6.53
C ILE A 149 -13.26 13.23 6.66
N ARG A 150 -14.01 12.33 6.01
CA ARG A 150 -15.48 12.31 6.08
C ARG A 150 -15.98 11.57 7.30
N LYS A 151 -15.31 10.47 7.66
CA LYS A 151 -15.67 9.59 8.79
C LYS A 151 -14.46 8.79 9.22
N GLY A 152 -14.44 8.41 10.47
CA GLY A 152 -13.46 7.48 11.02
C GLY A 152 -13.28 7.67 12.51
N ARG A 153 -12.78 6.62 13.18
CA ARG A 153 -12.47 6.62 14.61
C ARG A 153 -11.05 6.16 14.83
N LEU A 154 -10.39 6.80 15.78
CA LEU A 154 -9.03 6.48 16.18
C LEU A 154 -9.04 5.85 17.58
N ASN A 155 -8.40 4.70 17.70
CA ASN A 155 -7.97 4.14 18.97
C ASN A 155 -6.43 4.21 18.99
N LEU A 156 -5.90 4.73 20.08
CA LEU A 156 -4.47 4.92 20.24
C LEU A 156 -4.05 4.39 21.60
N ASP A 157 -3.19 3.39 21.62
CA ASP A 157 -2.58 2.85 22.82
C ASP A 157 -1.08 3.14 22.77
N LEU A 158 -0.61 3.90 23.75
CA LEU A 158 0.79 4.37 23.89
C LEU A 158 1.38 3.81 25.18
N HIS A 159 2.53 3.19 25.11
CA HIS A 159 3.26 2.76 26.30
C HIS A 159 4.70 3.24 26.20
N TYR A 160 5.09 4.11 27.11
CA TYR A 160 6.39 4.75 27.16
C TYR A 160 7.13 4.36 28.44
N VAL A 161 8.28 3.74 28.27
CA VAL A 161 9.17 3.37 29.37
C VAL A 161 10.50 4.10 29.20
N ILE A 162 10.89 4.85 30.21
CA ILE A 162 12.22 5.53 30.27
C ILE A 162 12.93 5.01 31.49
N ILE A 163 14.15 4.52 31.31
CA ILE A 163 15.05 4.10 32.37
C ILE A 163 16.44 4.71 32.10
N LYS A 164 16.89 5.60 32.98
CA LYS A 164 18.21 6.26 32.85
C LYS A 164 18.43 6.89 31.45
N GLY A 165 17.42 7.58 30.94
CA GLY A 165 17.45 8.21 29.61
C GLY A 165 17.23 7.29 28.42
N GLN A 166 17.15 5.98 28.61
CA GLN A 166 16.85 5.04 27.54
C GLN A 166 15.34 4.92 27.37
N LEU A 167 14.83 5.30 26.22
CA LEU A 167 13.41 5.21 25.85
C LEU A 167 13.12 3.89 25.15
N LYS A 168 12.04 3.23 25.58
CA LYS A 168 11.32 2.21 24.84
C LYS A 168 9.86 2.61 24.77
N ALA A 169 9.35 2.85 23.57
CA ALA A 169 7.97 3.23 23.35
C ALA A 169 7.28 2.26 22.40
N GLU A 170 6.07 1.86 22.72
CA GLU A 170 5.18 1.06 21.90
C GLU A 170 3.95 1.91 21.58
N ASN A 171 3.71 2.16 20.29
CA ASN A 171 2.58 2.93 19.82
C ASN A 171 1.72 2.04 18.95
N LYS A 172 0.49 1.75 19.39
CA LYS A 172 -0.49 1.01 18.61
C LYS A 172 -1.60 1.95 18.16
N VAL A 173 -1.70 2.11 16.85
CA VAL A 173 -2.70 2.94 16.18
C VAL A 173 -3.70 2.05 15.50
N VAL A 174 -4.98 2.16 15.84
CA VAL A 174 -6.08 1.46 15.16
C VAL A 174 -7.07 2.50 14.65
N VAL A 175 -7.21 2.56 13.33
CA VAL A 175 -8.18 3.43 12.66
C VAL A 175 -9.33 2.57 12.16
N GLU A 176 -10.55 2.91 12.54
CA GLU A 176 -11.76 2.18 12.18
C GLU A 176 -12.62 3.01 11.23
N GLN A 177 -13.15 2.35 10.20
CA GLN A 177 -14.11 2.93 9.25
C GLN A 177 -13.67 4.27 8.62
N LEU A 178 -12.38 4.43 8.35
CA LEU A 178 -11.87 5.63 7.70
C LEU A 178 -12.48 5.80 6.31
N GLN A 179 -13.09 6.95 6.08
CA GLN A 179 -13.58 7.38 4.78
C GLN A 179 -13.00 8.76 4.47
N LEU A 180 -12.32 8.86 3.35
CA LEU A 180 -11.88 10.13 2.81
C LEU A 180 -13.05 10.86 2.15
N GLY A 181 -13.07 12.15 2.34
CA GLY A 181 -14.00 13.06 1.68
C GLY A 181 -13.41 13.66 0.41
N GLU A 182 -13.69 14.95 0.22
CA GLU A 182 -13.27 15.72 -0.94
C GLU A 182 -11.74 15.90 -0.97
N LYS A 183 -11.19 15.98 -2.19
CA LYS A 183 -9.80 16.38 -2.40
C LYS A 183 -9.64 17.85 -2.02
N VAL A 184 -8.52 18.17 -1.39
CA VAL A 184 -8.12 19.53 -1.00
C VAL A 184 -6.82 19.86 -1.72
N ASP A 185 -6.78 21.01 -2.39
CA ASP A 185 -5.55 21.49 -2.99
C ASP A 185 -4.62 21.99 -1.89
N SER A 186 -3.46 21.36 -1.79
CA SER A 186 -2.41 21.74 -0.83
C SER A 186 -1.04 21.52 -1.44
N ALA A 187 -0.18 22.54 -1.35
CA ALA A 187 1.20 22.45 -1.82
C ALA A 187 2.07 21.47 -0.99
N ASP A 188 1.66 21.20 0.24
CA ASP A 188 2.34 20.28 1.16
C ASP A 188 1.84 18.84 1.02
N ALA A 189 0.75 18.61 0.25
CA ALA A 189 0.19 17.29 0.07
C ALA A 189 1.11 16.39 -0.76
N VAL A 190 1.21 15.13 -0.35
CA VAL A 190 1.94 14.12 -1.11
C VAL A 190 1.21 13.78 -2.41
N ASP A 191 1.95 13.73 -3.52
CA ASP A 191 1.42 13.30 -4.82
C ASP A 191 1.47 11.75 -4.91
N LEU A 192 0.56 11.11 -4.22
CA LEU A 192 0.44 9.65 -4.13
C LEU A 192 -1.04 9.24 -4.21
N PRO A 193 -1.35 8.02 -4.70
CA PRO A 193 -2.70 7.48 -4.70
C PRO A 193 -3.16 7.09 -3.28
N ILE A 194 -3.46 8.09 -2.44
CA ILE A 194 -3.77 7.92 -1.02
C ILE A 194 -4.98 7.00 -0.80
N ARG A 195 -6.00 7.05 -1.67
CA ARG A 195 -7.17 6.16 -1.57
C ARG A 195 -6.75 4.69 -1.70
N LEU A 196 -5.89 4.39 -2.68
CA LEU A 196 -5.34 3.06 -2.86
C LEU A 196 -4.51 2.63 -1.65
N ALA A 197 -3.62 3.49 -1.15
CA ALA A 197 -2.82 3.19 0.03
C ALA A 197 -3.69 2.86 1.25
N ILE A 198 -4.76 3.62 1.49
CA ILE A 198 -5.71 3.37 2.58
C ILE A 198 -6.45 2.04 2.38
N ALA A 199 -6.90 1.74 1.15
CA ALA A 199 -7.58 0.48 0.85
C ALA A 199 -6.66 -0.74 1.06
N LEU A 200 -5.38 -0.62 0.73
CA LEU A 200 -4.37 -1.65 0.98
C LEU A 200 -4.09 -1.88 2.47
N LEU A 201 -4.16 -0.82 3.27
CA LEU A 201 -3.93 -0.88 4.71
C LEU A 201 -5.14 -1.40 5.50
N LYS A 202 -6.36 -1.26 4.97
CA LYS A 202 -7.59 -1.77 5.60
C LYS A 202 -7.65 -3.29 5.55
N ASP A 203 -8.06 -3.89 6.66
CA ASP A 203 -8.45 -5.29 6.72
C ASP A 203 -9.92 -5.51 6.28
N SER A 204 -10.41 -6.76 6.37
CA SER A 204 -11.78 -7.14 6.03
C SER A 204 -12.85 -6.45 6.89
N ASP A 205 -12.49 -6.02 8.09
CA ASP A 205 -13.37 -5.28 9.00
C ASP A 205 -13.33 -3.75 8.76
N GLY A 206 -12.55 -3.30 7.79
CA GLY A 206 -12.32 -1.89 7.48
C GLY A 206 -11.44 -1.17 8.50
N LYS A 207 -10.61 -1.92 9.24
CA LYS A 207 -9.65 -1.40 10.22
C LYS A 207 -8.26 -1.29 9.63
N ILE A 208 -7.54 -0.25 10.04
CA ILE A 208 -6.10 -0.10 9.79
C ILE A 208 -5.40 -0.22 11.14
N SER A 209 -4.56 -1.23 11.30
CA SER A 209 -3.78 -1.45 12.52
C SER A 209 -2.30 -1.24 12.23
N ILE A 210 -1.67 -0.31 12.96
CA ILE A 210 -0.26 0.04 12.79
C ILE A 210 0.41 0.00 14.15
N GLU A 211 1.53 -0.70 14.24
CA GLU A 211 2.39 -0.75 15.41
C GLU A 211 3.68 0.01 15.10
N LEU A 212 4.01 0.98 15.93
CA LEU A 212 5.15 1.88 15.75
C LEU A 212 6.05 1.82 17.01
N PRO A 213 6.91 0.81 17.13
CA PRO A 213 7.88 0.78 18.20
C PRO A 213 8.95 1.86 17.96
N VAL A 214 9.29 2.58 19.02
CA VAL A 214 10.36 3.57 19.01
C VAL A 214 11.30 3.32 20.19
N SER A 215 12.59 3.33 19.97
CA SER A 215 13.58 3.21 21.01
C SER A 215 14.76 4.14 20.73
N GLY A 216 15.38 4.64 21.80
CA GLY A 216 16.53 5.50 21.64
C GLY A 216 17.03 6.12 22.97
N ASP A 217 18.13 6.84 22.88
CA ASP A 217 18.76 7.53 24.00
C ASP A 217 18.32 9.00 24.04
N LEU A 218 17.49 9.33 25.00
CA LEU A 218 17.01 10.71 25.23
C LEU A 218 18.11 11.66 25.75
N ASN A 219 19.24 11.14 26.21
CA ASN A 219 20.39 11.97 26.53
C ASN A 219 21.12 12.49 25.29
N ASN A 220 20.87 11.89 24.12
CA ASN A 220 21.35 12.38 22.84
C ASN A 220 20.46 13.52 22.33
N PRO A 221 20.95 14.77 22.25
CA PRO A 221 20.13 15.91 21.82
C PRO A 221 19.63 15.83 20.36
N GLN A 222 20.21 14.94 19.57
CA GLN A 222 19.74 14.69 18.18
C GLN A 222 18.58 13.67 18.09
N PHE A 223 18.29 12.96 19.19
CA PHE A 223 17.22 11.99 19.21
C PHE A 223 15.86 12.68 19.43
N SER A 224 14.92 12.41 18.54
CA SER A 224 13.55 12.93 18.66
C SER A 224 12.54 11.86 18.22
N VAL A 225 11.51 11.63 19.01
CA VAL A 225 10.49 10.60 18.80
C VAL A 225 9.60 10.94 17.60
N MET A 226 9.10 12.17 17.53
CA MET A 226 8.09 12.55 16.52
C MET A 226 8.56 12.43 15.07
N PRO A 227 9.77 12.84 14.69
CA PRO A 227 10.29 12.61 13.35
C PRO A 227 10.35 11.13 12.98
N ILE A 228 10.73 10.25 13.92
CA ILE A 228 10.82 8.80 13.68
C ILE A 228 9.43 8.22 13.41
N VAL A 229 8.44 8.55 14.23
CA VAL A 229 7.05 8.12 14.06
C VAL A 229 6.50 8.59 12.71
N TRP A 230 6.70 9.89 12.39
CA TRP A 230 6.24 10.46 11.14
C TRP A 230 6.89 9.84 9.90
N GLN A 231 8.20 9.64 9.95
CA GLN A 231 8.94 8.99 8.86
C GLN A 231 8.47 7.55 8.63
N THR A 232 8.23 6.80 9.71
CA THR A 232 7.75 5.41 9.63
C THR A 232 6.35 5.36 8.99
N LEU A 233 5.42 6.21 9.41
CA LEU A 233 4.09 6.32 8.82
C LEU A 233 4.15 6.71 7.34
N ARG A 234 4.96 7.72 7.01
CA ARG A 234 5.16 8.14 5.62
C ARG A 234 5.70 7.00 4.76
N ASN A 235 6.72 6.31 5.23
CA ASN A 235 7.31 5.18 4.50
C ASN A 235 6.31 4.04 4.27
N LEU A 236 5.43 3.77 5.24
CA LEU A 236 4.37 2.78 5.11
C LEU A 236 3.40 3.16 3.99
N VAL A 237 2.91 4.41 3.99
CA VAL A 237 2.00 4.93 2.96
C VAL A 237 2.66 4.94 1.59
N VAL A 238 3.91 5.40 1.50
CA VAL A 238 4.68 5.41 0.25
C VAL A 238 4.82 4.00 -0.32
N ARG A 239 5.20 3.01 0.50
CA ARG A 239 5.32 1.61 0.04
C ARG A 239 4.00 1.04 -0.45
N ALA A 240 2.90 1.29 0.28
CA ALA A 240 1.57 0.85 -0.15
C ALA A 240 1.17 1.50 -1.49
N ALA A 241 1.44 2.79 -1.66
CA ALA A 241 1.07 3.53 -2.86
C ALA A 241 1.94 3.21 -4.09
N THR A 242 3.25 2.99 -3.91
CA THR A 242 4.20 2.86 -5.03
C THR A 242 4.48 1.42 -5.45
N ALA A 243 4.28 0.46 -4.55
CA ALA A 243 4.52 -0.96 -4.83
C ALA A 243 3.39 -1.82 -4.21
N PRO A 244 2.13 -1.63 -4.66
CA PRO A 244 0.96 -2.20 -4.01
C PRO A 244 0.99 -3.74 -3.98
N PHE A 245 1.41 -4.39 -5.05
CA PHE A 245 1.47 -5.86 -5.10
C PHE A 245 2.56 -6.44 -4.20
N LYS A 246 3.72 -5.81 -4.13
CA LYS A 246 4.77 -6.19 -3.17
C LYS A 246 4.33 -5.96 -1.73
N PHE A 247 3.57 -4.89 -1.50
CA PHE A 247 3.03 -4.57 -0.19
C PHE A 247 2.06 -5.66 0.30
N ILE A 248 1.05 -6.02 -0.49
CA ILE A 248 0.09 -7.07 -0.11
C ILE A 248 0.72 -8.47 -0.08
N GLY A 249 1.64 -8.78 -1.00
CA GLY A 249 2.40 -10.02 -0.98
C GLY A 249 3.18 -10.19 0.31
N GLY A 250 3.88 -9.14 0.77
CA GLY A 250 4.60 -9.14 2.04
C GLY A 250 3.72 -9.33 3.27
N LEU A 251 2.47 -8.84 3.25
CA LEU A 251 1.51 -9.05 4.35
C LEU A 251 1.04 -10.51 4.46
N VAL A 252 0.85 -11.20 3.32
CA VAL A 252 0.38 -12.59 3.30
C VAL A 252 1.51 -13.58 3.57
N THR A 253 2.71 -13.33 3.02
CA THR A 253 3.86 -14.24 3.12
C THR A 253 4.75 -14.00 4.33
N GLY A 254 4.41 -13.01 5.17
CA GLY A 254 5.18 -12.68 6.37
C GLY A 254 6.55 -12.04 6.07
N GLY A 255 6.70 -11.34 4.95
CA GLY A 255 7.91 -10.58 4.60
C GLY A 255 8.55 -10.95 3.27
N GLY A 256 7.93 -11.84 2.48
CA GLY A 256 8.31 -12.10 1.09
C GLY A 256 8.10 -10.85 0.22
N SER A 257 9.01 -10.63 -0.74
CA SER A 257 8.92 -9.50 -1.68
C SER A 257 8.40 -9.93 -3.07
N GLU A 258 7.56 -10.97 -3.15
CA GLU A 258 6.98 -11.40 -4.41
C GLU A 258 6.12 -10.31 -5.04
N ASP A 259 6.40 -10.00 -6.30
CA ASP A 259 5.59 -9.09 -7.09
C ASP A 259 4.42 -9.87 -7.71
N LEU A 260 3.27 -9.80 -7.06
CA LEU A 260 2.03 -10.44 -7.50
C LEU A 260 1.33 -9.68 -8.64
N GLY A 261 1.91 -8.60 -9.13
CA GLY A 261 1.32 -7.73 -10.16
C GLY A 261 1.52 -8.19 -11.59
N ASN A 262 2.23 -9.29 -11.82
CA ASN A 262 2.61 -9.73 -13.17
C ASN A 262 2.38 -11.23 -13.35
N VAL A 263 1.75 -11.59 -14.48
CA VAL A 263 1.61 -12.99 -14.90
C VAL A 263 2.39 -13.22 -16.19
N SER A 264 3.28 -14.19 -16.19
CA SER A 264 4.16 -14.50 -17.33
C SER A 264 3.61 -15.68 -18.13
N PHE A 265 3.41 -15.47 -19.43
CA PHE A 265 2.92 -16.49 -20.35
C PHE A 265 4.01 -16.95 -21.32
N ALA A 266 3.93 -18.21 -21.74
CA ALA A 266 4.74 -18.71 -22.84
C ALA A 266 4.29 -18.07 -24.16
N ALA A 267 5.22 -18.00 -25.14
CA ALA A 267 4.91 -17.48 -26.47
C ALA A 267 3.73 -18.21 -27.12
N GLY A 268 2.78 -17.46 -27.65
CA GLY A 268 1.59 -17.98 -28.32
C GLY A 268 0.58 -18.70 -27.42
N SER A 269 0.76 -18.70 -26.10
CA SER A 269 -0.10 -19.40 -25.15
C SER A 269 -0.79 -18.44 -24.19
N SER A 270 -1.99 -18.80 -23.76
CA SER A 270 -2.74 -18.18 -22.66
C SER A 270 -2.87 -19.12 -21.44
N GLU A 271 -2.14 -20.23 -21.41
CA GLU A 271 -2.17 -21.18 -20.29
C GLU A 271 -1.31 -20.72 -19.13
N LEU A 272 -1.83 -20.86 -17.91
CA LEU A 272 -1.08 -20.59 -16.68
C LEU A 272 -0.12 -21.75 -16.38
N ASN A 273 1.07 -21.40 -15.92
CA ASN A 273 1.98 -22.37 -15.32
C ASN A 273 1.74 -22.46 -13.80
N LYS A 274 2.34 -23.44 -13.13
CA LYS A 274 2.16 -23.67 -11.68
C LYS A 274 2.62 -22.50 -10.82
N ASP A 275 3.65 -21.78 -11.23
CA ASP A 275 4.15 -20.61 -10.47
C ASP A 275 3.15 -19.46 -10.57
N ALA A 276 2.59 -19.23 -11.76
CA ALA A 276 1.53 -18.24 -11.97
C ALA A 276 0.26 -18.59 -11.16
N GLU A 277 -0.14 -19.86 -11.14
CA GLU A 277 -1.27 -20.33 -10.32
C GLU A 277 -1.01 -20.09 -8.83
N GLY A 278 0.21 -20.36 -8.34
CA GLY A 278 0.61 -20.10 -6.95
C GLY A 278 0.54 -18.62 -6.59
N ALA A 279 1.07 -17.75 -7.47
CA ALA A 279 1.01 -16.30 -7.29
C ALA A 279 -0.42 -15.76 -7.30
N LEU A 280 -1.27 -16.25 -8.22
CA LEU A 280 -2.68 -15.87 -8.30
C LEU A 280 -3.49 -16.33 -7.08
N ASN A 281 -3.19 -17.52 -6.52
CA ASN A 281 -3.80 -17.96 -5.26
C ASN A 281 -3.43 -17.03 -4.09
N THR A 282 -2.16 -16.65 -3.99
CA THR A 282 -1.69 -15.70 -2.98
C THR A 282 -2.39 -14.34 -3.15
N LEU A 283 -2.48 -13.85 -4.39
CA LEU A 283 -3.18 -12.60 -4.71
C LEU A 283 -4.68 -12.68 -4.36
N ALA A 284 -5.36 -13.77 -4.71
CA ALA A 284 -6.77 -13.96 -4.39
C ALA A 284 -7.03 -13.91 -2.88
N ASN A 285 -6.19 -14.57 -2.08
CA ASN A 285 -6.31 -14.54 -0.62
C ASN A 285 -6.08 -13.13 -0.07
N ALA A 286 -5.08 -12.41 -0.58
CA ALA A 286 -4.81 -11.03 -0.18
C ALA A 286 -5.97 -10.09 -0.52
N LEU A 287 -6.62 -10.27 -1.68
CA LEU A 287 -7.76 -9.47 -2.11
C LEU A 287 -9.04 -9.78 -1.32
N LYS A 288 -9.25 -11.03 -0.88
CA LYS A 288 -10.37 -11.39 0.01
C LYS A 288 -10.31 -10.64 1.34
N GLU A 289 -9.11 -10.46 1.88
CA GLU A 289 -8.91 -9.70 3.11
C GLU A 289 -9.09 -8.18 2.92
N ARG A 290 -9.19 -7.71 1.67
CA ARG A 290 -9.30 -6.28 1.30
C ARG A 290 -10.43 -6.04 0.30
N PRO A 291 -11.69 -6.07 0.78
CA PRO A 291 -12.87 -6.06 -0.10
C PRO A 291 -13.05 -4.77 -0.92
N THR A 292 -12.40 -3.68 -0.53
CA THR A 292 -12.47 -2.39 -1.26
C THR A 292 -11.50 -2.30 -2.43
N LEU A 293 -10.59 -3.26 -2.60
CA LEU A 293 -9.67 -3.29 -3.74
C LEU A 293 -10.31 -3.92 -4.96
N ARG A 294 -10.02 -3.36 -6.12
CA ARG A 294 -10.36 -3.86 -7.45
C ARG A 294 -9.09 -4.22 -8.20
N LEU A 295 -9.16 -5.21 -9.05
CA LEU A 295 -8.06 -5.66 -9.90
C LEU A 295 -8.38 -5.37 -11.35
N GLU A 296 -7.48 -4.69 -12.04
CA GLU A 296 -7.53 -4.46 -13.47
C GLU A 296 -6.46 -5.31 -14.16
N ILE A 297 -6.83 -6.01 -15.21
CA ILE A 297 -5.93 -6.89 -15.97
C ILE A 297 -5.71 -6.28 -17.35
N GLU A 298 -4.45 -5.97 -17.66
CA GLU A 298 -4.02 -5.43 -18.95
C GLU A 298 -3.50 -6.58 -19.82
N GLY A 299 -4.39 -7.16 -20.63
CA GLY A 299 -4.02 -8.26 -21.54
C GLY A 299 -2.90 -7.82 -22.48
N THR A 300 -1.80 -8.58 -22.55
CA THR A 300 -0.63 -8.21 -23.34
C THR A 300 -0.20 -9.34 -24.25
N ALA A 301 0.14 -8.99 -25.49
CA ALA A 301 0.78 -9.87 -26.47
C ALA A 301 1.97 -9.14 -27.13
N ALA A 302 2.95 -9.89 -27.61
CA ALA A 302 4.16 -9.35 -28.22
C ALA A 302 4.39 -9.94 -29.60
N ALA A 303 4.46 -9.10 -30.63
CA ALA A 303 4.61 -9.54 -32.02
C ALA A 303 5.92 -10.32 -32.26
N ASP A 304 6.99 -9.93 -31.57
CA ASP A 304 8.32 -10.53 -31.68
C ASP A 304 8.40 -11.96 -31.13
N SER A 305 7.51 -12.33 -30.23
CA SER A 305 7.46 -13.67 -29.61
C SER A 305 6.19 -14.43 -30.00
N ASP A 306 5.01 -13.82 -29.80
CA ASP A 306 3.70 -14.48 -30.03
C ASP A 306 3.35 -14.60 -31.52
N GLY A 307 3.77 -13.63 -32.34
CA GLY A 307 3.30 -13.46 -33.70
C GLY A 307 3.48 -14.69 -34.57
N LYS A 308 4.66 -15.30 -34.51
CA LYS A 308 4.97 -16.51 -35.28
C LYS A 308 4.07 -17.70 -34.88
N PHE A 309 3.92 -17.93 -33.58
CA PHE A 309 3.09 -19.02 -33.05
C PHE A 309 1.61 -18.84 -33.44
N LEU A 310 1.09 -17.61 -33.33
CA LEU A 310 -0.29 -17.32 -33.77
C LEU A 310 -0.49 -17.47 -35.25
N ALA A 311 0.48 -17.08 -36.07
CA ALA A 311 0.47 -17.26 -37.51
C ALA A 311 0.49 -18.75 -37.92
N GLU A 312 1.32 -19.56 -37.24
CA GLU A 312 1.37 -21.00 -37.47
C GLU A 312 0.07 -21.70 -37.06
N GLN A 313 -0.50 -21.37 -35.91
CA GLN A 313 -1.79 -21.89 -35.46
C GLN A 313 -2.94 -21.49 -36.41
N ARG A 314 -2.90 -20.26 -36.92
CA ARG A 314 -3.87 -19.82 -37.93
C ARG A 314 -3.73 -20.59 -39.21
N LEU A 315 -2.51 -20.82 -39.68
CA LEU A 315 -2.24 -21.57 -40.89
C LEU A 315 -2.76 -23.01 -40.79
N GLU A 316 -2.55 -23.67 -39.63
CA GLU A 316 -3.07 -25.03 -39.42
C GLU A 316 -4.61 -25.06 -39.44
N ARG A 317 -5.27 -24.08 -38.83
CA ARG A 317 -6.74 -23.94 -38.91
C ARG A 317 -7.21 -23.69 -40.34
N GLU A 318 -6.50 -22.90 -41.14
CA GLU A 318 -6.81 -22.68 -42.56
C GLU A 318 -6.63 -23.96 -43.38
N TYR A 319 -5.62 -24.78 -43.11
CA TYR A 319 -5.44 -26.09 -43.72
C TYR A 319 -6.63 -26.98 -43.39
N GLN A 320 -7.00 -27.11 -42.14
CA GLN A 320 -8.17 -27.92 -41.70
C GLN A 320 -9.47 -27.48 -42.36
N TYR A 321 -9.72 -26.15 -42.37
CA TYR A 321 -10.94 -25.61 -42.99
C TYR A 321 -11.01 -25.85 -44.49
N ASN A 322 -9.93 -25.57 -45.20
CA ASN A 322 -9.90 -25.76 -46.67
C ASN A 322 -9.96 -27.25 -47.06
N TYR A 323 -9.28 -28.10 -46.31
CA TYR A 323 -9.35 -29.56 -46.49
C TYR A 323 -10.73 -30.09 -46.19
N TYR A 324 -11.37 -29.65 -45.13
CA TYR A 324 -12.75 -29.99 -44.80
C TYR A 324 -13.73 -29.64 -45.94
N LYS A 325 -13.61 -28.44 -46.46
CA LYS A 325 -14.41 -27.99 -47.63
C LYS A 325 -14.14 -28.84 -48.89
N MET A 326 -12.90 -29.22 -49.11
CA MET A 326 -12.54 -30.07 -50.23
C MET A 326 -13.18 -31.47 -50.12
N LEU A 327 -13.09 -32.11 -48.94
CA LEU A 327 -13.69 -33.41 -48.65
C LEU A 327 -15.21 -33.37 -48.81
N GLN A 328 -15.89 -32.34 -48.28
CA GLN A 328 -17.33 -32.13 -48.45
C GLN A 328 -17.73 -32.07 -49.95
N ARG A 329 -16.96 -31.34 -50.76
CA ARG A 329 -17.24 -31.24 -52.22
C ARG A 329 -17.03 -32.57 -52.96
N ARG A 330 -16.16 -33.44 -52.45
CA ARG A 330 -15.94 -34.79 -52.99
C ARG A 330 -17.00 -35.79 -52.54
N GLY A 331 -17.84 -35.43 -51.54
CA GLY A 331 -18.80 -36.34 -50.95
C GLY A 331 -18.23 -37.29 -49.90
N ASP A 332 -17.01 -37.02 -49.43
CA ASP A 332 -16.36 -37.84 -48.43
C ASP A 332 -16.99 -37.62 -47.04
N LYS A 333 -16.89 -38.63 -46.17
CA LYS A 333 -17.33 -38.49 -44.77
C LYS A 333 -16.39 -37.55 -44.04
N VAL A 334 -16.96 -36.49 -43.44
CA VAL A 334 -16.22 -35.51 -42.65
C VAL A 334 -16.67 -35.53 -41.19
N PRO A 335 -15.79 -35.18 -40.21
CA PRO A 335 -16.19 -35.01 -38.82
C PRO A 335 -17.17 -33.84 -38.66
N ALA A 336 -17.76 -33.70 -37.48
CA ALA A 336 -18.69 -32.62 -37.19
C ALA A 336 -18.06 -31.20 -37.30
N GLN A 337 -16.75 -31.09 -37.08
CA GLN A 337 -16.00 -29.83 -37.13
C GLN A 337 -14.69 -29.99 -37.89
N ALA A 338 -14.29 -28.98 -38.65
CA ALA A 338 -13.02 -28.96 -39.39
C ALA A 338 -11.80 -29.12 -38.50
N SER A 339 -11.84 -28.59 -37.26
CA SER A 339 -10.77 -28.67 -36.26
C SER A 339 -10.41 -30.10 -35.81
N LEU A 340 -11.31 -31.06 -36.07
CA LEU A 340 -11.06 -32.47 -35.74
C LEU A 340 -10.34 -33.23 -36.88
N LEU A 341 -10.09 -32.55 -38.01
CA LEU A 341 -9.38 -33.16 -39.13
C LEU A 341 -7.86 -33.07 -38.94
N GLN A 342 -7.19 -34.20 -39.19
CA GLN A 342 -5.76 -34.22 -39.46
C GLN A 342 -5.50 -34.09 -40.94
N VAL A 343 -4.87 -33.00 -41.38
CA VAL A 343 -4.57 -32.77 -42.79
C VAL A 343 -3.28 -33.52 -43.17
N PRO A 344 -3.34 -34.48 -44.14
CA PRO A 344 -2.16 -35.15 -44.59
C PRO A 344 -1.13 -34.17 -45.18
N GLU A 345 0.13 -34.38 -44.93
CA GLU A 345 1.21 -33.47 -45.34
C GLU A 345 1.23 -33.22 -46.85
N LYS A 346 0.98 -34.27 -47.63
CA LYS A 346 0.82 -34.17 -49.10
C LYS A 346 -0.26 -33.23 -49.59
N GLU A 347 -1.31 -32.99 -48.79
CA GLU A 347 -2.41 -32.10 -49.15
C GLU A 347 -2.14 -30.64 -48.70
N LYS A 348 -1.17 -30.40 -47.83
CA LYS A 348 -0.84 -29.06 -47.32
C LYS A 348 -0.28 -28.15 -48.40
N ALA A 349 0.65 -28.65 -49.23
CA ALA A 349 1.31 -27.84 -50.26
C ALA A 349 0.31 -27.24 -51.29
N PRO A 350 -0.63 -28.02 -51.88
CA PRO A 350 -1.64 -27.47 -52.77
C PRO A 350 -2.58 -26.46 -52.07
N LEU A 351 -2.95 -26.74 -50.83
CA LEU A 351 -3.82 -25.84 -50.04
C LEU A 351 -3.11 -24.52 -49.72
N LEU A 352 -1.81 -24.55 -49.47
CA LEU A 352 -1.04 -23.37 -49.08
C LEU A 352 -1.02 -22.30 -50.17
N GLU A 353 -0.86 -22.67 -51.43
CA GLU A 353 -0.93 -21.69 -52.53
C GLU A 353 -2.31 -21.01 -52.61
N GLY A 354 -3.38 -21.78 -52.43
CA GLY A 354 -4.72 -21.26 -52.37
C GLY A 354 -4.92 -20.30 -51.19
N ILE A 355 -4.38 -20.62 -50.00
CA ILE A 355 -4.37 -19.77 -48.80
C ILE A 355 -3.59 -18.47 -49.07
N TYR A 356 -2.37 -18.58 -49.64
CA TYR A 356 -1.55 -17.43 -49.97
C TYR A 356 -2.30 -16.44 -50.87
N ARG A 357 -2.89 -16.93 -51.98
CA ARG A 357 -3.61 -16.08 -52.93
C ARG A 357 -4.87 -15.43 -52.34
N THR A 358 -5.63 -16.19 -51.57
CA THR A 358 -6.93 -15.73 -51.06
C THR A 358 -6.79 -14.86 -49.81
N ARG A 359 -5.87 -15.19 -48.92
CA ARG A 359 -5.76 -14.51 -47.62
C ARG A 359 -4.82 -13.27 -47.69
N LEU A 360 -3.72 -13.37 -48.44
CA LEU A 360 -2.83 -12.23 -48.67
C LEU A 360 -3.36 -11.31 -49.78
N LYS A 361 -4.28 -11.79 -50.61
CA LYS A 361 -4.75 -11.10 -51.82
C LYS A 361 -3.62 -10.74 -52.79
N GLN A 362 -2.62 -11.59 -52.87
CA GLN A 362 -1.43 -11.43 -53.70
C GLN A 362 -1.16 -12.70 -54.51
N GLN A 363 -0.53 -12.51 -55.68
CA GLN A 363 -0.02 -13.62 -56.46
C GLN A 363 1.40 -13.91 -55.99
N PRO A 364 1.80 -15.21 -55.90
CA PRO A 364 3.19 -15.55 -55.65
C PRO A 364 4.06 -14.94 -56.76
N PRO A 365 5.27 -14.41 -56.41
CA PRO A 365 6.17 -13.85 -57.38
C PRO A 365 6.47 -14.80 -58.53
N ALA A 366 6.52 -14.32 -59.77
CA ALA A 366 6.66 -15.16 -60.97
C ALA A 366 7.93 -15.96 -60.95
N GLU A 367 8.99 -15.45 -60.37
CA GLU A 367 10.30 -16.11 -60.18
C GLU A 367 10.23 -17.39 -59.33
N TRP A 368 9.25 -17.52 -58.44
CA TRP A 368 9.07 -18.71 -57.63
C TRP A 368 8.58 -19.93 -58.42
N LYS A 369 8.13 -19.74 -59.66
CA LYS A 369 7.81 -20.85 -60.57
C LYS A 369 9.01 -21.67 -60.96
N ASN A 370 10.22 -21.11 -60.90
CA ASN A 370 11.46 -21.76 -61.24
C ASN A 370 12.15 -22.49 -60.07
N LEU A 371 11.54 -22.38 -58.86
CA LEU A 371 12.02 -23.08 -57.68
C LEU A 371 11.52 -24.55 -57.67
N SER A 372 12.20 -25.39 -56.91
CA SER A 372 11.69 -26.72 -56.58
C SER A 372 10.39 -26.61 -55.79
N ASP A 373 9.57 -27.66 -55.81
CA ASP A 373 8.28 -27.66 -55.07
C ASP A 373 8.47 -27.41 -53.57
N ASP A 374 9.57 -27.98 -52.96
CA ASP A 374 9.84 -27.78 -51.57
C ASP A 374 10.26 -26.34 -51.24
N GLU A 375 11.12 -25.75 -52.09
CA GLU A 375 11.56 -24.36 -51.92
C GLU A 375 10.40 -23.37 -52.11
N ARG A 376 9.55 -23.64 -53.05
CA ARG A 376 8.37 -22.85 -53.31
C ARG A 376 7.36 -22.90 -52.14
N THR A 377 7.14 -24.13 -51.65
CA THR A 377 6.26 -24.33 -50.48
C THR A 377 6.79 -23.62 -49.26
N ALA A 378 8.12 -23.69 -49.01
CA ALA A 378 8.77 -22.97 -47.90
C ALA A 378 8.59 -21.46 -48.01
N LYS A 379 8.78 -20.88 -49.22
CA LYS A 379 8.56 -19.43 -49.46
C LYS A 379 7.11 -19.00 -49.31
N LEU A 380 6.17 -19.79 -49.77
CA LEU A 380 4.73 -19.52 -49.57
C LEU A 380 4.37 -19.55 -48.10
N LYS A 381 4.85 -20.54 -47.36
CA LYS A 381 4.67 -20.66 -45.91
C LYS A 381 5.23 -19.46 -45.18
N ASP A 382 6.49 -19.11 -45.45
CA ASP A 382 7.18 -17.96 -44.85
C ASP A 382 6.43 -16.65 -45.13
N GLY A 383 5.95 -16.45 -46.38
CA GLY A 383 5.16 -15.27 -46.72
C GLY A 383 3.85 -15.17 -45.93
N VAL A 384 3.14 -16.29 -45.77
CA VAL A 384 1.87 -16.34 -44.97
C VAL A 384 2.18 -16.08 -43.48
N ILE A 385 3.20 -16.76 -42.92
CA ILE A 385 3.58 -16.60 -41.52
C ILE A 385 4.01 -15.15 -41.24
N THR A 386 4.87 -14.59 -42.09
CA THR A 386 5.32 -13.19 -41.93
C THR A 386 4.16 -12.21 -41.99
N PHE A 387 3.22 -12.40 -42.92
CA PHE A 387 2.04 -11.53 -43.05
C PHE A 387 1.13 -11.57 -41.81
N TRP A 388 0.93 -12.75 -41.22
CA TRP A 388 0.07 -12.88 -40.06
C TRP A 388 0.76 -12.64 -38.73
N SER A 389 2.07 -12.76 -38.64
CA SER A 389 2.83 -12.51 -37.40
C SER A 389 2.65 -11.10 -36.84
N GLY A 390 2.45 -10.13 -37.72
CA GLY A 390 2.17 -8.73 -37.33
C GLY A 390 0.67 -8.41 -37.23
N SER A 391 -0.21 -9.40 -37.17
CA SER A 391 -1.65 -9.16 -37.13
C SER A 391 -2.09 -8.62 -35.76
N ASP A 392 -2.41 -7.34 -35.68
CA ASP A 392 -2.98 -6.70 -34.47
C ASP A 392 -4.19 -7.45 -33.93
N VAL A 393 -5.04 -7.95 -34.79
CA VAL A 393 -6.25 -8.67 -34.38
C VAL A 393 -5.92 -9.96 -33.63
N LEU A 394 -4.98 -10.76 -34.15
CA LEU A 394 -4.57 -12.00 -33.51
C LEU A 394 -3.84 -11.74 -32.20
N LEU A 395 -2.98 -10.73 -32.16
CA LEU A 395 -2.22 -10.36 -30.96
C LEU A 395 -3.15 -9.83 -29.87
N ARG A 396 -4.07 -8.94 -30.20
CA ARG A 396 -5.05 -8.42 -29.22
C ARG A 396 -5.96 -9.52 -28.70
N GLN A 397 -6.38 -10.46 -29.57
CA GLN A 397 -7.16 -11.61 -29.13
C GLN A 397 -6.39 -12.46 -28.11
N LEU A 398 -5.11 -12.75 -28.37
CA LEU A 398 -4.29 -13.50 -27.41
C LEU A 398 -4.12 -12.72 -26.09
N GLY A 399 -3.94 -11.39 -26.15
CA GLY A 399 -3.91 -10.56 -24.94
C GLY A 399 -5.20 -10.67 -24.13
N GLN A 400 -6.36 -10.62 -24.80
CA GLN A 400 -7.68 -10.81 -24.17
C GLN A 400 -7.84 -12.21 -23.58
N ASP A 401 -7.42 -13.25 -24.31
CA ASP A 401 -7.47 -14.64 -23.83
C ASP A 401 -6.62 -14.83 -22.56
N ARG A 402 -5.43 -14.21 -22.51
CA ARG A 402 -4.58 -14.19 -21.31
C ARG A 402 -5.25 -13.51 -20.12
N ALA A 403 -5.83 -12.34 -20.37
CA ALA A 403 -6.56 -11.60 -19.32
C ALA A 403 -7.77 -12.41 -18.83
N SER A 404 -8.52 -13.05 -19.73
CA SER A 404 -9.65 -13.93 -19.38
C SER A 404 -9.21 -15.12 -18.54
N THR A 405 -8.11 -15.77 -18.91
CA THR A 405 -7.57 -16.91 -18.13
C THR A 405 -7.21 -16.51 -16.71
N ILE A 406 -6.60 -15.33 -16.52
CA ILE A 406 -6.29 -14.80 -15.19
C ILE A 406 -7.59 -14.56 -14.41
N LYS A 407 -8.56 -13.88 -15.02
CA LYS A 407 -9.85 -13.59 -14.37
C LYS A 407 -10.59 -14.86 -13.99
N ASP A 408 -10.72 -15.82 -14.92
CA ASP A 408 -11.40 -17.09 -14.68
C ASP A 408 -10.74 -17.85 -13.52
N TYR A 409 -9.41 -17.86 -13.45
CA TYR A 409 -8.70 -18.47 -12.35
C TYR A 409 -8.98 -17.79 -11.01
N LEU A 410 -8.94 -16.46 -10.95
CA LEU A 410 -9.20 -15.68 -9.74
C LEU A 410 -10.65 -15.82 -9.26
N VAL A 411 -11.62 -15.89 -10.17
CA VAL A 411 -13.05 -16.05 -9.84
C VAL A 411 -13.36 -17.50 -9.46
N ASP A 412 -13.01 -18.47 -10.31
CA ASP A 412 -13.40 -19.87 -10.14
C ASP A 412 -12.59 -20.60 -9.07
N LYS A 413 -11.26 -20.44 -9.08
CA LYS A 413 -10.33 -21.07 -8.11
C LYS A 413 -10.04 -20.17 -6.94
N GLY A 414 -9.79 -18.91 -7.21
CA GLY A 414 -9.53 -17.89 -6.20
C GLY A 414 -10.77 -17.47 -5.42
N GLN A 415 -11.98 -17.75 -5.90
CA GLN A 415 -13.27 -17.39 -5.27
C GLN A 415 -13.40 -15.88 -5.00
N LEU A 416 -12.87 -15.07 -5.90
CA LEU A 416 -13.12 -13.62 -5.92
C LEU A 416 -14.46 -13.32 -6.58
N GLU A 417 -15.08 -12.23 -6.16
CA GLU A 417 -16.29 -11.70 -6.79
C GLU A 417 -15.96 -11.19 -8.20
N ASP A 418 -16.78 -11.54 -9.19
CA ASP A 418 -16.56 -11.21 -10.61
C ASP A 418 -16.49 -9.70 -10.85
N ASP A 419 -17.27 -8.93 -10.12
CA ASP A 419 -17.36 -7.46 -10.17
C ASP A 419 -16.16 -6.72 -9.55
N ARG A 420 -15.17 -7.45 -9.06
CA ARG A 420 -13.92 -6.91 -8.53
C ARG A 420 -12.74 -7.07 -9.49
N VAL A 421 -12.94 -7.79 -10.61
CA VAL A 421 -11.89 -8.08 -11.59
C VAL A 421 -12.31 -7.55 -12.95
N TYR A 422 -11.61 -6.55 -13.44
CA TYR A 422 -11.91 -5.83 -14.69
C TYR A 422 -10.84 -6.07 -15.74
N PHE A 423 -11.25 -5.94 -17.00
CA PHE A 423 -10.31 -5.86 -18.11
C PHE A 423 -10.09 -4.40 -18.49
N ILE A 424 -8.85 -4.07 -18.78
CA ILE A 424 -8.51 -2.86 -19.50
C ILE A 424 -8.03 -3.22 -20.89
N ASP A 425 -7.92 -2.22 -21.78
CA ASP A 425 -7.60 -2.45 -23.18
C ASP A 425 -6.31 -3.25 -23.36
N ALA A 426 -6.39 -4.31 -24.18
CA ALA A 426 -5.23 -5.14 -24.46
C ALA A 426 -4.16 -4.32 -25.20
N LYS A 427 -2.92 -4.43 -24.73
CA LYS A 427 -1.76 -3.73 -25.31
C LYS A 427 -0.84 -4.68 -26.06
N LEU A 428 -0.16 -4.13 -27.06
CA LEU A 428 0.96 -4.78 -27.71
C LEU A 428 2.24 -4.35 -27.00
N GLY A 429 2.94 -5.33 -26.43
CA GLY A 429 4.18 -5.15 -25.71
C GLY A 429 5.37 -5.78 -26.43
N GLN A 430 6.44 -5.97 -25.69
CA GLN A 430 7.63 -6.68 -26.10
C GLN A 430 7.80 -7.93 -25.22
N ALA A 431 8.38 -8.98 -25.79
CA ALA A 431 8.70 -10.16 -25.02
C ALA A 431 9.91 -9.91 -24.11
N GLU A 432 9.98 -10.64 -23.02
CA GLU A 432 11.15 -10.76 -22.17
C GLU A 432 12.30 -11.49 -22.91
N LYS A 433 13.50 -11.42 -22.35
CA LYS A 433 14.70 -12.04 -22.98
C LYS A 433 14.57 -13.55 -23.20
N ASP A 434 13.75 -14.21 -22.41
CA ASP A 434 13.43 -15.65 -22.50
C ASP A 434 12.26 -15.95 -23.46
N GLY A 435 11.74 -14.95 -24.15
CA GLY A 435 10.61 -15.06 -25.08
C GLY A 435 9.23 -15.12 -24.43
N ARG A 436 9.14 -15.02 -23.09
CA ARG A 436 7.87 -14.97 -22.38
C ARG A 436 7.26 -13.57 -22.46
N VAL A 437 5.97 -13.47 -22.29
CA VAL A 437 5.22 -12.19 -22.32
C VAL A 437 4.53 -11.98 -20.98
N ILE A 438 4.75 -10.80 -20.40
CA ILE A 438 4.16 -10.41 -19.13
C ILE A 438 2.81 -9.74 -19.38
N THR A 439 1.79 -10.22 -18.69
CA THR A 439 0.48 -9.57 -18.56
C THR A 439 0.45 -8.85 -17.22
N PRO A 440 0.53 -7.51 -17.20
CA PRO A 440 0.49 -6.74 -15.96
C PRO A 440 -0.93 -6.62 -15.43
N MET A 441 -1.01 -6.50 -14.11
CA MET A 441 -2.23 -6.22 -13.38
C MET A 441 -2.06 -4.93 -12.59
N HIS A 442 -3.15 -4.24 -12.32
CA HIS A 442 -3.17 -3.00 -11.57
C HIS A 442 -4.20 -3.09 -10.44
N LEU A 443 -3.89 -2.47 -9.32
CA LEU A 443 -4.84 -2.35 -8.21
C LEU A 443 -5.44 -0.96 -8.20
N ASP A 444 -6.76 -0.91 -8.04
CA ASP A 444 -7.52 0.31 -7.84
C ASP A 444 -8.38 0.20 -6.58
N ALA A 445 -8.85 1.35 -6.09
CA ALA A 445 -9.72 1.46 -4.94
C ALA A 445 -10.83 2.47 -5.21
N GLU A 446 -12.05 2.14 -4.81
CA GLU A 446 -13.19 3.06 -4.86
C GLU A 446 -13.00 4.34 -4.05
#